data_93b07cd087abfb8b641531c58cec4244
#
_entry.id   93b07cd087abfb8b641531c58cec4244
#
_cell.length_a   1.000
_cell.length_b   1.000
_cell.length_c   1.000
_cell.angle_alpha   90.00
_cell.angle_beta   90.00
_cell.angle_gamma   90.00
#
_symmetry.space_group_name_H-M   'P 1'
#
loop_
_entity.id
_entity.type
_entity.pdbx_description
1 polymer ?
#
loop_
_entity_poly.entity_id
_entity_poly.type
_entity_poly.pdbx_seq_one_letter_code
_entity_poly.pdbx_strand_id
1 'polypeptide(L)'
;HVLQGEREFAKDNVSLGQFHLMGIPPAPRGVPQIEVTFDIDANGIVNVSAKDKGTGKEQSIKIESDTSLSEEEIQAKIAEAEEFAEADKRLKAQVEMRNMADQIVYQTRRTIDEAGEKLSDEDKDPVLSKVDELEALLQNEDGEAKELDEIDEAAVQAKVKEIEEGMHAISAKLYEAAAAEMAEQEEAGEAPSDDGVVA
;
A
#
# COMPACT_ATOMS: atom_id res chain seq x y z
N HIS A 1 12.90 -11.45 -7.35
CA HIS A 1 12.73 -12.89 -7.40
C HIS A 1 11.99 -13.26 -8.69
N VAL A 2 12.63 -14.02 -9.57
CA VAL A 2 12.08 -14.47 -10.85
C VAL A 2 11.50 -15.88 -10.67
N LEU A 3 10.23 -16.02 -11.02
CA LEU A 3 9.43 -17.22 -10.76
C LEU A 3 8.82 -17.74 -12.06
N GLN A 4 8.54 -19.02 -12.11
CA GLN A 4 7.78 -19.68 -13.16
C GLN A 4 6.62 -20.47 -12.55
N GLY A 5 5.40 -20.22 -13.01
CA GLY A 5 4.19 -20.91 -12.56
C GLY A 5 2.95 -20.05 -12.66
N GLU A 6 1.81 -20.63 -12.33
CA GLU A 6 0.48 -20.06 -12.44
C GLU A 6 -0.19 -19.81 -11.06
N ARG A 7 0.54 -20.08 -9.94
CA ARG A 7 0.02 -19.88 -8.59
C ARG A 7 0.09 -18.40 -8.18
N GLU A 8 -0.90 -17.94 -7.41
CA GLU A 8 -1.01 -16.55 -6.94
C GLU A 8 0.14 -16.13 -6.00
N PHE A 9 0.69 -17.06 -5.22
CA PHE A 9 1.75 -16.77 -4.26
C PHE A 9 3.13 -17.20 -4.77
N ALA A 10 4.12 -16.33 -4.58
CA ALA A 10 5.51 -16.56 -5.01
C ALA A 10 6.10 -17.87 -4.47
N LYS A 11 5.77 -18.26 -3.24
CA LYS A 11 6.26 -19.47 -2.57
C LYS A 11 5.82 -20.77 -3.26
N ASP A 12 4.70 -20.73 -3.98
CA ASP A 12 4.07 -21.89 -4.61
C ASP A 12 4.46 -22.03 -6.09
N ASN A 13 5.34 -21.15 -6.60
CA ASN A 13 5.90 -21.18 -7.94
C ASN A 13 7.37 -21.60 -7.92
N VAL A 14 7.87 -22.01 -9.07
CA VAL A 14 9.26 -22.46 -9.23
C VAL A 14 10.20 -21.25 -9.30
N SER A 15 11.20 -21.21 -8.44
CA SER A 15 12.23 -20.15 -8.46
C SER A 15 13.21 -20.37 -9.60
N LEU A 16 13.31 -19.39 -10.49
CA LEU A 16 14.30 -19.36 -11.57
C LEU A 16 15.57 -18.60 -11.18
N GLY A 17 15.46 -17.65 -10.25
CA GLY A 17 16.59 -16.87 -9.79
C GLY A 17 16.18 -15.65 -8.96
N GLN A 18 17.18 -15.02 -8.37
CA GLN A 18 16.98 -13.83 -7.54
C GLN A 18 18.13 -12.85 -7.74
N PHE A 19 17.82 -11.56 -7.82
CA PHE A 19 18.81 -10.50 -7.87
C PHE A 19 18.31 -9.25 -7.15
N HIS A 20 19.21 -8.33 -6.82
CA HIS A 20 18.89 -7.12 -6.08
C HIS A 20 19.28 -5.88 -6.87
N LEU A 21 18.34 -4.99 -7.08
CA LEU A 21 18.60 -3.65 -7.61
C LEU A 21 18.98 -2.73 -6.44
N MET A 22 20.28 -2.39 -6.35
CA MET A 22 20.82 -1.60 -5.24
C MET A 22 21.10 -0.15 -5.61
N GLY A 23 21.14 0.69 -4.57
CA GLY A 23 21.54 2.10 -4.72
C GLY A 23 20.40 3.01 -5.19
N ILE A 24 19.16 2.60 -4.99
CA ILE A 24 17.99 3.47 -5.11
C ILE A 24 17.94 4.32 -3.83
N PRO A 25 17.88 5.66 -3.92
CA PRO A 25 17.77 6.51 -2.74
C PRO A 25 16.41 6.32 -2.04
N PRO A 26 16.34 6.47 -0.72
CA PRO A 26 15.06 6.50 -0.01
C PRO A 26 14.14 7.57 -0.60
N ALA A 27 12.89 7.20 -0.88
CA ALA A 27 11.89 8.10 -1.41
C ALA A 27 10.50 7.70 -0.93
N PRO A 28 9.52 8.63 -0.90
CA PRO A 28 8.14 8.32 -0.60
C PRO A 28 7.57 7.24 -1.51
N ARG A 29 6.59 6.49 -1.00
CA ARG A 29 5.89 5.45 -1.78
C ARG A 29 5.33 6.03 -3.08
N GLY A 30 5.55 5.33 -4.20
CA GLY A 30 5.11 5.72 -5.54
C GLY A 30 6.08 6.61 -6.31
N VAL A 31 7.13 7.16 -5.67
CA VAL A 31 8.16 7.98 -6.35
C VAL A 31 9.15 7.10 -7.11
N PRO A 32 9.73 6.02 -6.55
CA PRO A 32 10.57 5.12 -7.31
C PRO A 32 9.76 4.35 -8.35
N GLN A 33 10.19 4.40 -9.60
CA GLN A 33 9.57 3.66 -10.71
C GLN A 33 10.58 2.68 -11.28
N ILE A 34 10.32 1.39 -11.07
CA ILE A 34 11.17 0.31 -11.53
C ILE A 34 10.56 -0.31 -12.79
N GLU A 35 11.34 -0.33 -13.85
CA GLU A 35 11.02 -1.04 -15.09
C GLU A 35 11.68 -2.40 -15.07
N VAL A 36 10.90 -3.46 -15.25
CA VAL A 36 11.39 -4.83 -15.34
C VAL A 36 11.17 -5.32 -16.76
N THR A 37 12.26 -5.78 -17.39
CA THR A 37 12.23 -6.28 -18.77
C THR A 37 12.58 -7.77 -18.76
N PHE A 38 11.76 -8.56 -19.43
CA PHE A 38 12.00 -9.97 -19.71
C PHE A 38 12.33 -10.13 -21.19
N ASP A 39 13.49 -10.69 -21.49
CA ASP A 39 13.93 -10.99 -22.84
C ASP A 39 14.25 -12.48 -22.94
N ILE A 40 13.54 -13.18 -23.84
CA ILE A 40 13.68 -14.62 -24.05
C ILE A 40 14.27 -14.86 -25.43
N ASP A 41 15.45 -15.43 -25.48
CA ASP A 41 16.12 -15.73 -26.74
C ASP A 41 15.56 -17.01 -27.43
N ALA A 42 16.00 -17.27 -28.66
CA ALA A 42 15.56 -18.44 -29.44
C ALA A 42 15.96 -19.80 -28.82
N ASN A 43 16.87 -19.81 -27.86
CA ASN A 43 17.30 -21.00 -27.13
C ASN A 43 16.56 -21.18 -25.79
N GLY A 44 15.61 -20.30 -25.47
CA GLY A 44 14.88 -20.33 -24.21
C GLY A 44 15.62 -19.74 -23.01
N ILE A 45 16.75 -19.04 -23.25
CA ILE A 45 17.47 -18.33 -22.20
C ILE A 45 16.69 -17.07 -21.87
N VAL A 46 16.36 -16.89 -20.60
CA VAL A 46 15.63 -15.73 -20.09
C VAL A 46 16.60 -14.74 -19.47
N ASN A 47 16.65 -13.53 -20.03
CA ASN A 47 17.37 -12.40 -19.43
C ASN A 47 16.34 -11.49 -18.75
N VAL A 48 16.51 -11.26 -17.46
CA VAL A 48 15.64 -10.35 -16.70
C VAL A 48 16.47 -9.19 -16.24
N SER A 49 16.05 -7.97 -16.57
CA SER A 49 16.68 -6.74 -16.09
C SER A 49 15.67 -5.90 -15.31
N ALA A 50 16.15 -5.22 -14.29
CA ALA A 50 15.40 -4.24 -13.51
C ALA A 50 16.15 -2.91 -13.52
N LYS A 51 15.44 -1.82 -13.87
CA LYS A 51 16.00 -0.48 -13.99
C LYS A 51 15.16 0.54 -13.24
N ASP A 52 15.80 1.30 -12.39
CA ASP A 52 15.17 2.48 -11.78
C ASP A 52 15.16 3.64 -12.78
N LYS A 53 13.98 4.13 -13.16
CA LYS A 53 13.81 5.21 -14.12
C LYS A 53 14.33 6.55 -13.60
N GLY A 54 14.36 6.75 -12.29
CA GLY A 54 14.81 7.99 -11.66
C GLY A 54 16.34 8.13 -11.66
N THR A 55 17.03 7.07 -11.27
CA THR A 55 18.51 7.08 -11.16
C THR A 55 19.23 6.50 -12.38
N GLY A 56 18.50 5.78 -13.23
CA GLY A 56 19.06 5.03 -14.36
C GLY A 56 19.86 3.80 -13.97
N LYS A 57 19.89 3.42 -12.68
CA LYS A 57 20.58 2.21 -12.22
C LYS A 57 19.85 0.98 -12.71
N GLU A 58 20.63 -0.01 -13.12
CA GLU A 58 20.15 -1.25 -13.71
C GLU A 58 20.92 -2.45 -13.15
N GLN A 59 20.21 -3.54 -12.97
CA GLN A 59 20.74 -4.86 -12.65
C GLN A 59 20.04 -5.90 -13.50
N SER A 60 20.73 -6.99 -13.83
CA SER A 60 20.17 -8.06 -14.61
C SER A 60 20.63 -9.43 -14.13
N ILE A 61 19.84 -10.44 -14.42
CA ILE A 61 20.17 -11.85 -14.24
C ILE A 61 19.91 -12.58 -15.55
N LYS A 62 20.80 -13.51 -15.87
CA LYS A 62 20.65 -14.46 -16.97
C LYS A 62 20.25 -15.80 -16.38
N ILE A 63 19.15 -16.36 -16.84
CA ILE A 63 18.63 -17.67 -16.43
C ILE A 63 18.83 -18.63 -17.58
N GLU A 64 19.72 -19.60 -17.36
CA GLU A 64 20.01 -20.63 -18.37
C GLU A 64 19.03 -21.80 -18.27
N SER A 65 18.79 -22.46 -19.38
CA SER A 65 17.72 -23.46 -19.54
C SER A 65 17.85 -24.74 -18.70
N ASP A 66 18.94 -24.93 -17.96
CA ASP A 66 19.12 -26.09 -17.06
C ASP A 66 18.11 -26.07 -15.86
N THR A 67 17.45 -24.95 -15.64
CA THR A 67 16.38 -24.77 -14.63
C THR A 67 14.98 -24.82 -15.23
N SER A 68 14.85 -25.01 -16.55
CA SER A 68 13.54 -25.07 -17.20
C SER A 68 12.82 -26.39 -16.86
N LEU A 69 11.53 -26.27 -16.55
CA LEU A 69 10.66 -27.41 -16.33
C LEU A 69 10.50 -28.22 -17.63
N SER A 70 10.43 -29.55 -17.52
CA SER A 70 10.00 -30.42 -18.61
C SER A 70 8.53 -30.17 -18.94
N GLU A 71 8.09 -30.58 -20.13
CA GLU A 71 6.68 -30.48 -20.55
C GLU A 71 5.73 -31.16 -19.55
N GLU A 72 6.13 -32.33 -19.02
CA GLU A 72 5.35 -33.06 -18.02
C GLU A 72 5.25 -32.29 -16.69
N GLU A 73 6.31 -31.64 -16.25
CA GLU A 73 6.31 -30.80 -15.04
C GLU A 73 5.49 -29.53 -15.25
N ILE A 74 5.51 -28.94 -16.44
CA ILE A 74 4.67 -27.80 -16.78
C ILE A 74 3.19 -28.19 -16.68
N GLN A 75 2.79 -29.29 -17.29
CA GLN A 75 1.41 -29.77 -17.24
C GLN A 75 0.96 -30.12 -15.80
N ALA A 76 1.84 -30.71 -15.01
CA ALA A 76 1.58 -30.98 -13.60
C ALA A 76 1.37 -29.69 -12.81
N LYS A 77 2.17 -28.65 -13.06
CA LYS A 77 2.04 -27.35 -12.39
C LYS A 77 0.79 -26.57 -12.80
N ILE A 78 0.37 -26.70 -14.06
CA ILE A 78 -0.90 -26.13 -14.53
C ILE A 78 -2.08 -26.82 -13.82
N ALA A 79 -2.08 -28.15 -13.76
CA ALA A 79 -3.14 -28.90 -13.07
C ALA A 79 -3.18 -28.59 -11.57
N GLU A 80 -2.02 -28.46 -10.91
CA GLU A 80 -1.91 -28.04 -9.52
C GLU A 80 -2.49 -26.63 -9.32
N ALA A 81 -2.17 -25.68 -10.21
CA ALA A 81 -2.70 -24.33 -10.15
C ALA A 81 -4.21 -24.28 -10.31
N GLU A 82 -4.78 -25.08 -11.22
CA GLU A 82 -6.23 -25.22 -11.40
C GLU A 82 -6.91 -25.80 -10.14
N GLU A 83 -6.29 -26.82 -9.53
CA GLU A 83 -6.81 -27.45 -8.30
C GLU A 83 -6.87 -26.48 -7.12
N PHE A 84 -5.86 -25.63 -6.98
CA PHE A 84 -5.76 -24.69 -5.86
C PHE A 84 -6.31 -23.29 -6.16
N ALA A 85 -6.76 -23.00 -7.38
CA ALA A 85 -7.17 -21.66 -7.83
C ALA A 85 -8.15 -20.96 -6.89
N GLU A 86 -9.19 -21.64 -6.43
CA GLU A 86 -10.19 -21.06 -5.53
C GLU A 86 -9.63 -20.81 -4.12
N ALA A 87 -8.79 -21.71 -3.61
CA ALA A 87 -8.15 -21.57 -2.32
C ALA A 87 -7.14 -20.39 -2.34
N ASP A 88 -6.33 -20.30 -3.39
CA ASP A 88 -5.36 -19.23 -3.57
C ASP A 88 -6.06 -17.87 -3.71
N LYS A 89 -7.14 -17.80 -4.48
CA LYS A 89 -7.94 -16.58 -4.64
C LYS A 89 -8.54 -16.11 -3.32
N ARG A 90 -9.04 -17.04 -2.51
CA ARG A 90 -9.56 -16.72 -1.17
C ARG A 90 -8.45 -16.19 -0.27
N LEU A 91 -7.32 -16.88 -0.21
CA LEU A 91 -6.17 -16.48 0.60
C LEU A 91 -5.64 -15.12 0.16
N LYS A 92 -5.56 -14.86 -1.14
CA LYS A 92 -5.17 -13.56 -1.70
C LYS A 92 -6.12 -12.45 -1.24
N ALA A 93 -7.44 -12.68 -1.30
CA ALA A 93 -8.42 -11.71 -0.84
C ALA A 93 -8.26 -11.39 0.66
N GLN A 94 -7.94 -12.39 1.49
CA GLN A 94 -7.67 -12.20 2.91
C GLN A 94 -6.39 -11.37 3.14
N VAL A 95 -5.32 -11.64 2.40
CA VAL A 95 -4.08 -10.85 2.46
C VAL A 95 -4.32 -9.40 2.02
N GLU A 96 -5.06 -9.20 0.92
CA GLU A 96 -5.38 -7.86 0.40
C GLU A 96 -6.24 -7.07 1.40
N MET A 97 -7.25 -7.70 2.00
CA MET A 97 -8.09 -7.10 3.04
C MET A 97 -7.25 -6.67 4.25
N ARG A 98 -6.37 -7.54 4.73
CA ARG A 98 -5.47 -7.21 5.83
C ARG A 98 -4.57 -6.01 5.50
N ASN A 99 -3.91 -6.04 4.34
CA ASN A 99 -3.04 -4.95 3.89
C ASN A 99 -3.80 -3.63 3.77
N MET A 100 -5.06 -3.67 3.32
CA MET A 100 -5.95 -2.51 3.24
C MET A 100 -6.28 -1.98 4.64
N ALA A 101 -6.60 -2.85 5.58
CA ALA A 101 -6.88 -2.48 6.97
C ALA A 101 -5.66 -1.83 7.64
N ASP A 102 -4.47 -2.42 7.52
CA ASP A 102 -3.22 -1.85 8.01
C ASP A 102 -2.92 -0.47 7.41
N GLN A 103 -3.20 -0.31 6.11
CA GLN A 103 -3.03 0.98 5.43
C GLN A 103 -4.01 2.04 5.98
N ILE A 104 -5.25 1.68 6.24
CA ILE A 104 -6.27 2.58 6.81
C ILE A 104 -5.86 3.01 8.22
N VAL A 105 -5.42 2.08 9.06
CA VAL A 105 -4.88 2.37 10.40
C VAL A 105 -3.76 3.42 10.30
N TYR A 106 -2.75 3.15 9.47
CA TYR A 106 -1.62 4.05 9.31
C TYR A 106 -2.02 5.44 8.78
N GLN A 107 -2.83 5.48 7.72
CA GLN A 107 -3.24 6.75 7.10
C GLN A 107 -4.11 7.57 8.04
N THR A 108 -5.04 6.93 8.77
CA THR A 108 -5.94 7.62 9.70
C THR A 108 -5.15 8.24 10.85
N ARG A 109 -4.26 7.49 11.50
CA ARG A 109 -3.40 8.02 12.56
C ARG A 109 -2.57 9.20 12.08
N ARG A 110 -1.94 9.05 10.92
CA ARG A 110 -1.13 10.09 10.32
C ARG A 110 -1.93 11.35 10.00
N THR A 111 -3.13 11.22 9.41
CA THR A 111 -3.97 12.37 9.08
C THR A 111 -4.42 13.13 10.35
N ILE A 112 -4.77 12.40 11.40
CA ILE A 112 -5.15 12.99 12.68
C ILE A 112 -3.95 13.69 13.34
N ASP A 113 -2.77 13.10 13.25
CA ASP A 113 -1.52 13.68 13.79
C ASP A 113 -1.11 14.95 13.03
N GLU A 114 -1.18 14.94 11.69
CA GLU A 114 -0.91 16.09 10.83
C GLU A 114 -1.93 17.22 11.01
N ALA A 115 -3.17 16.91 11.37
CA ALA A 115 -4.21 17.89 11.67
C ALA A 115 -3.91 18.67 12.97
N GLY A 116 -3.21 18.06 13.92
CA GLY A 116 -2.74 18.72 15.15
C GLY A 116 -3.84 19.41 15.94
N GLU A 117 -3.66 20.69 16.20
CA GLU A 117 -4.59 21.54 16.99
C GLU A 117 -5.85 21.98 16.19
N LYS A 118 -5.90 21.70 14.89
CA LYS A 118 -7.07 22.02 14.04
C LYS A 118 -8.28 21.14 14.32
N LEU A 119 -8.10 20.04 15.02
CA LEU A 119 -9.13 19.12 15.46
C LEU A 119 -9.18 19.06 16.99
N SER A 120 -10.37 19.10 17.55
CA SER A 120 -10.57 18.87 18.98
C SER A 120 -10.39 17.40 19.35
N ASP A 121 -10.08 17.11 20.61
CA ASP A 121 -9.99 15.74 21.10
C ASP A 121 -11.35 15.02 20.99
N GLU A 122 -12.47 15.75 21.15
CA GLU A 122 -13.83 15.22 20.96
C GLU A 122 -14.06 14.68 19.52
N ASP A 123 -13.34 15.22 18.53
CA ASP A 123 -13.42 14.78 17.14
C ASP A 123 -12.44 13.64 16.83
N LYS A 124 -11.26 13.65 17.46
CA LYS A 124 -10.21 12.66 17.25
C LYS A 124 -10.49 11.33 17.93
N ASP A 125 -10.87 11.39 19.23
CA ASP A 125 -10.98 10.22 20.10
C ASP A 125 -11.93 9.14 19.56
N PRO A 126 -13.14 9.48 19.03
CA PRO A 126 -14.03 8.46 18.49
C PRO A 126 -13.45 7.71 17.29
N VAL A 127 -12.64 8.38 16.45
CA VAL A 127 -12.02 7.74 15.29
C VAL A 127 -10.80 6.95 15.71
N LEU A 128 -9.97 7.47 16.61
CA LEU A 128 -8.81 6.76 17.14
C LEU A 128 -9.22 5.49 17.90
N SER A 129 -10.31 5.53 18.67
CA SER A 129 -10.85 4.33 19.32
C SER A 129 -11.23 3.24 18.32
N LYS A 130 -11.83 3.60 17.18
CA LYS A 130 -12.15 2.64 16.12
C LYS A 130 -10.90 2.09 15.42
N VAL A 131 -9.87 2.91 15.29
CA VAL A 131 -8.56 2.49 14.77
C VAL A 131 -7.92 1.47 15.71
N ASP A 132 -7.94 1.72 17.03
CA ASP A 132 -7.42 0.78 18.03
C ASP A 132 -8.19 -0.55 18.02
N GLU A 133 -9.52 -0.49 17.87
CA GLU A 133 -10.35 -1.69 17.72
C GLU A 133 -10.03 -2.46 16.44
N LEU A 134 -9.76 -1.77 15.33
CA LEU A 134 -9.33 -2.42 14.09
C LEU A 134 -7.96 -3.09 14.23
N GLU A 135 -6.99 -2.42 14.88
CA GLU A 135 -5.68 -3.03 15.18
C GLU A 135 -5.83 -4.30 16.05
N ALA A 136 -6.70 -4.27 17.07
CA ALA A 136 -6.96 -5.41 17.91
C ALA A 136 -7.60 -6.61 17.16
N LEU A 137 -8.31 -6.36 16.06
CA LEU A 137 -8.79 -7.44 15.18
C LEU A 137 -7.67 -8.07 14.35
N LEU A 138 -6.60 -7.33 14.04
CA LEU A 138 -5.49 -7.76 13.19
C LEU A 138 -4.30 -8.31 13.97
N GLN A 139 -4.20 -8.03 15.28
CA GLN A 139 -3.07 -8.38 16.15
C GLN A 139 -3.51 -9.23 17.32
N ASN A 140 -2.58 -10.06 17.82
CA ASN A 140 -2.73 -10.80 19.08
C ASN A 140 -2.48 -9.88 20.29
N GLU A 141 -2.71 -10.40 21.50
CA GLU A 141 -2.49 -9.66 22.75
C GLU A 141 -1.02 -9.20 22.92
N ASP A 142 -0.08 -9.89 22.29
CA ASP A 142 1.35 -9.56 22.30
C ASP A 142 1.73 -8.50 21.24
N GLY A 143 0.78 -8.00 20.46
CA GLY A 143 0.99 -7.04 19.36
C GLY A 143 1.56 -7.66 18.08
N GLU A 144 1.64 -8.99 18.03
CA GLU A 144 2.02 -9.70 16.81
C GLU A 144 0.81 -9.88 15.90
N ALA A 145 1.10 -9.93 14.62
CA ALA A 145 0.08 -10.12 13.59
C ALA A 145 -0.61 -11.48 13.73
N LYS A 146 -1.95 -11.52 13.77
CA LYS A 146 -2.72 -12.76 13.72
C LYS A 146 -2.50 -13.53 12.43
N GLU A 147 -2.64 -14.85 12.48
CA GLU A 147 -2.74 -15.65 11.25
C GLU A 147 -4.03 -15.29 10.49
N LEU A 148 -4.00 -15.45 9.15
CA LEU A 148 -5.10 -14.99 8.30
C LEU A 148 -6.44 -15.69 8.57
N ASP A 149 -6.41 -16.95 9.02
CA ASP A 149 -7.57 -17.75 9.36
C ASP A 149 -8.20 -17.38 10.72
N GLU A 150 -7.47 -16.64 11.56
CA GLU A 150 -7.93 -16.11 12.85
C GLU A 150 -8.61 -14.73 12.72
N ILE A 151 -8.52 -14.09 11.55
CA ILE A 151 -9.08 -12.76 11.31
C ILE A 151 -10.56 -12.87 10.93
N ASP A 152 -11.42 -12.21 11.69
CA ASP A 152 -12.82 -12.03 11.33
C ASP A 152 -12.98 -10.97 10.23
N GLU A 153 -13.10 -11.43 8.98
CA GLU A 153 -13.23 -10.57 7.80
C GLU A 153 -14.41 -9.62 7.90
N ALA A 154 -15.54 -10.08 8.41
CA ALA A 154 -16.76 -9.26 8.52
C ALA A 154 -16.58 -8.14 9.55
N ALA A 155 -15.96 -8.46 10.69
CA ALA A 155 -15.64 -7.47 11.72
C ALA A 155 -14.65 -6.43 11.22
N VAL A 156 -13.61 -6.85 10.49
CA VAL A 156 -12.62 -5.93 9.88
C VAL A 156 -13.29 -4.99 8.88
N GLN A 157 -14.10 -5.51 7.95
CA GLN A 157 -14.79 -4.69 6.95
C GLN A 157 -15.77 -3.69 7.59
N ALA A 158 -16.51 -4.12 8.62
CA ALA A 158 -17.40 -3.24 9.37
C ALA A 158 -16.62 -2.09 10.03
N LYS A 159 -15.49 -2.41 10.66
CA LYS A 159 -14.66 -1.43 11.37
C LYS A 159 -13.99 -0.46 10.40
N VAL A 160 -13.50 -0.93 9.26
CA VAL A 160 -12.98 -0.09 8.16
C VAL A 160 -14.02 0.94 7.74
N LYS A 161 -15.24 0.51 7.49
CA LYS A 161 -16.34 1.40 7.09
C LYS A 161 -16.65 2.47 8.17
N GLU A 162 -16.67 2.10 9.44
CA GLU A 162 -16.87 3.03 10.54
C GLU A 162 -15.77 4.09 10.64
N ILE A 163 -14.51 3.71 10.35
CA ILE A 163 -13.36 4.62 10.30
C ILE A 163 -13.51 5.58 9.12
N GLU A 164 -13.86 5.07 7.93
CA GLU A 164 -14.08 5.89 6.74
C GLU A 164 -15.18 6.95 6.97
N GLU A 165 -16.29 6.55 7.57
CA GLU A 165 -17.38 7.47 7.93
C GLU A 165 -16.91 8.55 8.93
N GLY A 166 -16.11 8.17 9.93
CA GLY A 166 -15.49 9.10 10.88
C GLY A 166 -14.51 10.07 10.20
N MET A 167 -13.69 9.56 9.29
CA MET A 167 -12.73 10.38 8.52
C MET A 167 -13.40 11.36 7.56
N HIS A 168 -14.58 11.02 7.02
CA HIS A 168 -15.39 11.98 6.26
C HIS A 168 -15.81 13.19 7.12
N ALA A 169 -16.26 12.95 8.35
CA ALA A 169 -16.61 14.01 9.28
C ALA A 169 -15.40 14.89 9.65
N ILE A 170 -14.24 14.27 9.93
CA ILE A 170 -12.97 14.96 10.18
C ILE A 170 -12.56 15.82 8.98
N SER A 171 -12.62 15.28 7.77
CA SER A 171 -12.26 16.01 6.55
C SER A 171 -13.13 17.23 6.32
N ALA A 172 -14.45 17.15 6.58
CA ALA A 172 -15.35 18.28 6.49
C ALA A 172 -14.96 19.40 7.48
N LYS A 173 -14.64 19.05 8.72
CA LYS A 173 -14.21 20.03 9.74
C LYS A 173 -12.87 20.67 9.40
N LEU A 174 -11.91 19.90 8.88
CA LEU A 174 -10.63 20.46 8.43
C LEU A 174 -10.82 21.45 7.27
N TYR A 175 -11.77 21.17 6.39
CA TYR A 175 -12.12 22.08 5.29
C TYR A 175 -12.75 23.37 5.79
N GLU A 176 -13.67 23.28 6.78
CA GLU A 176 -14.29 24.44 7.42
C GLU A 176 -13.23 25.28 8.16
N ALA A 177 -12.33 24.65 8.91
CA ALA A 177 -11.26 25.34 9.61
C ALA A 177 -10.31 26.07 8.65
N ALA A 178 -9.92 25.41 7.55
CA ALA A 178 -9.08 26.01 6.51
C ALA A 178 -9.77 27.19 5.81
N ALA A 179 -11.08 27.09 5.54
CA ALA A 179 -11.85 28.17 4.96
C ALA A 179 -11.97 29.38 5.89
N ALA A 180 -12.14 29.14 7.19
CA ALA A 180 -12.17 30.19 8.21
C ALA A 180 -10.81 30.91 8.32
N GLU A 181 -9.69 30.17 8.35
CA GLU A 181 -8.33 30.74 8.35
C GLU A 181 -8.07 31.60 7.10
N MET A 182 -8.55 31.19 5.93
CA MET A 182 -8.41 31.99 4.69
C MET A 182 -9.26 33.27 4.74
N ALA A 183 -10.48 33.22 5.26
CA ALA A 183 -11.35 34.38 5.40
C ALA A 183 -10.77 35.42 6.40
N GLU A 184 -10.21 34.97 7.51
CA GLU A 184 -9.53 35.85 8.49
C GLU A 184 -8.28 36.51 7.89
N GLN A 185 -7.53 35.81 7.01
CA GLN A 185 -6.36 36.37 6.32
C GLN A 185 -6.76 37.41 5.27
N GLU A 186 -7.89 37.23 4.57
CA GLU A 186 -8.41 38.21 3.62
C GLU A 186 -8.92 39.47 4.35
N GLU A 187 -9.61 39.34 5.48
CA GLU A 187 -10.03 40.50 6.28
C GLU A 187 -8.84 41.25 6.91
N ALA A 188 -7.80 40.53 7.35
CA ALA A 188 -6.61 41.15 7.91
C ALA A 188 -5.70 41.83 6.85
N GLY A 189 -5.86 41.46 5.58
CA GLY A 189 -5.14 42.06 4.43
C GLY A 189 -5.78 43.32 3.86
N GLU A 190 -7.04 43.62 4.21
CA GLU A 190 -7.80 44.79 3.72
C GLU A 190 -7.90 45.92 4.79
N ALA A 191 -6.74 46.30 5.32
CA ALA A 191 -6.65 47.57 6.03
C ALA A 191 -6.50 48.72 5.02
N PRO A 192 -7.44 49.74 5.00
CA PRO A 192 -7.34 50.83 4.06
C PRO A 192 -6.08 51.66 4.32
N SER A 193 -5.20 51.75 3.34
CA SER A 193 -4.17 52.78 3.31
C SER A 193 -4.83 54.12 3.10
N ASP A 194 -5.15 54.78 4.20
CA ASP A 194 -5.50 56.22 4.21
C ASP A 194 -4.21 57.01 3.95
N ASP A 195 -3.80 57.12 2.72
CA ASP A 195 -2.86 58.14 2.30
C ASP A 195 -3.61 59.45 2.06
N GLY A 196 -3.75 60.20 3.17
CA GLY A 196 -4.19 61.58 3.14
C GLY A 196 -3.29 62.42 2.23
N VAL A 197 -3.76 62.72 1.06
CA VAL A 197 -3.23 63.82 0.23
C VAL A 197 -3.55 65.11 0.98
N VAL A 198 -2.53 65.76 1.50
CA VAL A 198 -2.58 67.16 1.93
C VAL A 198 -1.87 67.99 0.90
N ALA A 199 -2.57 68.99 0.42
CA ALA A 199 -2.28 70.05 -0.54
C ALA A 199 -0.87 70.61 -0.61
#